data_2ce3116ffc90362226c372e489d0c455
#
_entry.id   2ce3116ffc90362226c372e489d0c455
#
_cell.length_a   1.000
_cell.length_b   1.000
_cell.length_c   1.000
_cell.angle_alpha   90.00
_cell.angle_beta   90.00
_cell.angle_gamma   90.00
#
_symmetry.space_group_name_H-M   'P 1'
#
loop_
_entity.id
_entity.type
_entity.pdbx_description
1 polymer ?
#
loop_
_entity_poly.entity_id
_entity_poly.type
_entity_poly.pdbx_seq_one_letter_code
_entity_poly.pdbx_strand_id
1 'polypeptide(L)'
;MSQLTVLTINLRRESEEDGRNNWPNRKDLVARLLLEVSPHVFGTQEGRRPQVESLAEAVGVYRISDLHRQWDPERFYPCIFYNPEILDVLESGDRWLSETPEVHASKSWGSAFPRLATWARLRAKGDGAEFVFACAHLDHVEPRAREGQAGVLAALLEELDPAMRRVVLVGDFNDVPGSPPYRILTGSLRDAWLVRNRQAGEQDTWHGFLGESGASRGRLDWILVGQDVAVLDAEIVRTSYGGAYPSDHYPVRARLEIPPISGPSQAVLRGIHMGT
;
A
#
# COMPACT_ATOMS: atom_id res chain seq x y z
N MET A 1 14.16 -14.04 -9.87
CA MET A 1 13.69 -12.90 -9.05
C MET A 1 12.48 -12.33 -9.71
N SER A 2 11.37 -12.23 -8.97
CA SER A 2 10.12 -11.68 -9.50
C SER A 2 10.19 -10.16 -9.58
N GLN A 3 9.94 -9.61 -10.77
CA GLN A 3 9.79 -8.17 -10.96
C GLN A 3 8.30 -7.81 -10.87
N LEU A 4 7.96 -6.95 -9.92
CA LEU A 4 6.60 -6.55 -9.64
C LEU A 4 6.43 -5.03 -9.75
N THR A 5 5.37 -4.60 -10.39
CA THR A 5 4.89 -3.22 -10.31
C THR A 5 3.89 -3.14 -9.17
N VAL A 6 4.16 -2.26 -8.20
CA VAL A 6 3.28 -1.98 -7.06
C VAL A 6 2.80 -0.54 -7.10
N LEU A 7 1.63 -0.25 -6.52
CA LEU A 7 1.07 1.09 -6.52
C LEU A 7 0.27 1.33 -5.24
N THR A 8 0.21 2.59 -4.79
CA THR A 8 -0.75 3.08 -3.81
C THR A 8 -1.56 4.23 -4.39
N ILE A 9 -2.85 4.25 -4.08
CA ILE A 9 -3.77 5.33 -4.49
C ILE A 9 -4.83 5.56 -3.42
N ASN A 10 -4.87 6.76 -2.84
CA ASN A 10 -6.04 7.18 -2.10
C ASN A 10 -7.17 7.42 -3.11
N LEU A 11 -8.30 6.71 -2.97
CA LEU A 11 -9.43 6.80 -3.91
C LEU A 11 -10.23 8.09 -3.74
N ARG A 12 -10.03 8.83 -2.68
CA ARG A 12 -10.96 9.85 -2.20
C ARG A 12 -12.35 9.25 -2.03
N ARG A 13 -12.87 9.24 -0.86
CA ARG A 13 -14.21 8.70 -0.55
C ARG A 13 -15.27 9.31 -1.48
N GLU A 14 -16.34 8.57 -1.71
CA GLU A 14 -17.53 9.11 -2.34
C GLU A 14 -18.13 10.20 -1.46
N SER A 15 -18.35 11.38 -2.01
CA SER A 15 -18.95 12.54 -1.33
C SER A 15 -19.63 13.45 -2.36
N GLU A 16 -20.89 13.78 -2.13
CA GLU A 16 -21.62 14.75 -2.95
C GLU A 16 -20.99 16.15 -2.91
N GLU A 17 -20.29 16.49 -1.81
CA GLU A 17 -19.57 17.75 -1.65
C GLU A 17 -18.46 17.94 -2.69
N ASP A 18 -17.93 16.85 -3.24
CA ASP A 18 -16.89 16.88 -4.28
C ASP A 18 -17.47 17.26 -5.67
N GLY A 19 -18.80 17.37 -5.82
CA GLY A 19 -19.47 17.83 -7.04
C GLY A 19 -19.03 17.03 -8.27
N ARG A 20 -18.43 17.72 -9.26
CA ARG A 20 -17.92 17.07 -10.48
C ARG A 20 -16.83 16.03 -10.23
N ASN A 21 -16.17 16.09 -9.08
CA ASN A 21 -15.12 15.16 -8.66
C ASN A 21 -15.65 14.02 -7.77
N ASN A 22 -16.98 13.90 -7.59
CA ASN A 22 -17.55 12.77 -6.85
C ASN A 22 -17.25 11.43 -7.55
N TRP A 23 -17.24 10.35 -6.79
CA TRP A 23 -16.82 9.02 -7.22
C TRP A 23 -17.45 8.52 -8.53
N PRO A 24 -18.78 8.62 -8.76
CA PRO A 24 -19.39 8.18 -10.01
C PRO A 24 -18.77 8.81 -11.28
N ASN A 25 -18.27 10.04 -11.16
CA ASN A 25 -17.65 10.78 -12.27
C ASN A 25 -16.15 10.45 -12.45
N ARG A 26 -15.51 9.81 -11.47
CA ARG A 26 -14.06 9.52 -11.47
C ARG A 26 -13.72 8.04 -11.57
N LYS A 27 -14.66 7.16 -11.26
CA LYS A 27 -14.43 5.71 -11.25
C LYS A 27 -13.73 5.23 -12.51
N ASP A 28 -14.21 5.64 -13.66
CA ASP A 28 -13.66 5.23 -14.95
C ASP A 28 -12.27 5.81 -15.22
N LEU A 29 -11.96 7.01 -14.67
CA LEU A 29 -10.61 7.58 -14.73
C LEU A 29 -9.64 6.80 -13.85
N VAL A 30 -10.08 6.39 -12.66
CA VAL A 30 -9.26 5.52 -11.76
C VAL A 30 -9.03 4.17 -12.42
N ALA A 31 -10.08 3.54 -12.97
CA ALA A 31 -9.97 2.25 -13.64
C ALA A 31 -9.02 2.35 -14.85
N ARG A 32 -9.16 3.39 -15.67
CA ARG A 32 -8.29 3.66 -16.81
C ARG A 32 -6.81 3.79 -16.38
N LEU A 33 -6.54 4.60 -15.35
CA LEU A 33 -5.18 4.77 -14.80
C LEU A 33 -4.61 3.42 -14.35
N LEU A 34 -5.37 2.63 -13.60
CA LEU A 34 -4.92 1.34 -13.11
C LEU A 34 -4.64 0.34 -14.25
N LEU A 35 -5.44 0.35 -15.30
CA LEU A 35 -5.23 -0.50 -16.47
C LEU A 35 -4.02 -0.03 -17.30
N GLU A 36 -3.76 1.28 -17.42
CA GLU A 36 -2.60 1.84 -18.11
C GLU A 36 -1.29 1.56 -17.33
N VAL A 37 -1.29 1.75 -16.01
CA VAL A 37 -0.13 1.44 -15.15
C VAL A 37 0.08 -0.06 -15.00
N SER A 38 -1.00 -0.83 -15.03
CA SER A 38 -1.01 -2.29 -14.91
C SER A 38 -0.19 -2.82 -13.71
N PRO A 39 -0.46 -2.36 -12.46
CA PRO A 39 0.26 -2.86 -11.30
C PRO A 39 -0.09 -4.33 -11.05
N HIS A 40 0.87 -5.12 -10.57
CA HIS A 40 0.63 -6.52 -10.18
C HIS A 40 -0.14 -6.62 -8.86
N VAL A 41 0.08 -5.65 -7.98
CA VAL A 41 -0.61 -5.46 -6.70
C VAL A 41 -0.66 -3.98 -6.36
N PHE A 42 -1.78 -3.54 -5.78
CA PHE A 42 -1.89 -2.15 -5.32
C PHE A 42 -2.74 -2.02 -4.06
N GLY A 43 -2.42 -0.99 -3.27
CA GLY A 43 -3.18 -0.58 -2.10
C GLY A 43 -4.08 0.60 -2.41
N THR A 44 -5.31 0.59 -1.88
CA THR A 44 -6.24 1.73 -1.96
C THR A 44 -6.60 2.22 -0.57
N GLN A 45 -6.92 3.50 -0.43
CA GLN A 45 -7.40 4.12 0.81
C GLN A 45 -8.73 4.82 0.57
N GLU A 46 -9.46 5.11 1.64
CA GLU A 46 -10.75 5.82 1.68
C GLU A 46 -11.95 5.13 1.02
N GLY A 47 -11.79 3.97 0.43
CA GLY A 47 -12.91 3.26 -0.20
C GLY A 47 -13.90 2.71 0.83
N ARG A 48 -15.21 3.02 0.70
CA ARG A 48 -16.29 2.22 1.28
C ARG A 48 -16.52 0.98 0.42
N ARG A 49 -17.16 -0.03 1.00
CA ARG A 49 -17.40 -1.29 0.28
C ARG A 49 -18.02 -1.11 -1.11
N PRO A 50 -19.12 -0.35 -1.32
CA PRO A 50 -19.69 -0.17 -2.66
C PRO A 50 -18.72 0.49 -3.65
N GLN A 51 -17.92 1.46 -3.18
CA GLN A 51 -16.91 2.12 -4.00
C GLN A 51 -15.80 1.14 -4.43
N VAL A 52 -15.32 0.32 -3.50
CA VAL A 52 -14.28 -0.69 -3.75
C VAL A 52 -14.78 -1.79 -4.68
N GLU A 53 -16.03 -2.28 -4.49
CA GLU A 53 -16.65 -3.27 -5.35
C GLU A 53 -16.86 -2.73 -6.78
N SER A 54 -17.35 -1.49 -6.91
CA SER A 54 -17.53 -0.86 -8.23
C SER A 54 -16.21 -0.63 -8.97
N LEU A 55 -15.11 -0.40 -8.24
CA LEU A 55 -13.78 -0.35 -8.83
C LEU A 55 -13.32 -1.74 -9.29
N ALA A 56 -13.51 -2.78 -8.46
CA ALA A 56 -13.16 -4.15 -8.81
C ALA A 56 -13.87 -4.62 -10.09
N GLU A 57 -15.14 -4.28 -10.24
CA GLU A 57 -15.90 -4.53 -11.47
C GLU A 57 -15.29 -3.80 -12.68
N ALA A 58 -14.95 -2.52 -12.52
CA ALA A 58 -14.42 -1.69 -13.60
C ALA A 58 -13.03 -2.14 -14.09
N VAL A 59 -12.16 -2.63 -13.17
CA VAL A 59 -10.81 -3.11 -13.51
C VAL A 59 -10.75 -4.61 -13.87
N GLY A 60 -11.78 -5.41 -13.53
CA GLY A 60 -12.05 -6.78 -13.97
C GLY A 60 -10.96 -7.85 -13.76
N VAL A 61 -9.72 -7.51 -14.05
CA VAL A 61 -8.56 -8.43 -13.98
C VAL A 61 -8.01 -8.61 -12.55
N TYR A 62 -8.42 -7.74 -11.62
CA TYR A 62 -7.94 -7.76 -10.24
C TYR A 62 -8.95 -8.44 -9.31
N ARG A 63 -8.43 -8.94 -8.19
CA ARG A 63 -9.22 -9.44 -7.06
C ARG A 63 -8.84 -8.64 -5.82
N ILE A 64 -9.80 -8.54 -4.88
CA ILE A 64 -9.56 -7.92 -3.58
C ILE A 64 -9.12 -9.00 -2.60
N SER A 65 -8.09 -8.74 -1.80
CA SER A 65 -7.67 -9.61 -0.71
C SER A 65 -8.48 -9.26 0.55
N ASP A 66 -9.74 -9.69 0.61
CA ASP A 66 -10.69 -9.33 1.67
C ASP A 66 -11.49 -10.51 2.25
N LEU A 67 -11.14 -11.75 1.92
CA LEU A 67 -11.84 -12.95 2.39
C LEU A 67 -11.89 -13.08 3.92
N HIS A 68 -10.94 -12.44 4.63
CA HIS A 68 -10.86 -12.37 6.08
C HIS A 68 -11.80 -11.31 6.69
N ARG A 69 -12.36 -10.39 5.86
CA ARG A 69 -12.96 -9.14 6.35
C ARG A 69 -14.47 -9.25 6.56
N GLN A 70 -14.90 -8.82 7.75
CA GLN A 70 -16.28 -8.45 7.98
C GLN A 70 -16.45 -6.95 7.69
N TRP A 71 -17.11 -6.63 6.57
CA TRP A 71 -17.31 -5.25 6.14
C TRP A 71 -18.36 -4.54 7.00
N ASP A 72 -17.98 -3.36 7.52
CA ASP A 72 -18.90 -2.38 8.07
C ASP A 72 -19.21 -1.35 6.95
N PRO A 73 -20.46 -1.20 6.50
CA PRO A 73 -20.81 -0.36 5.35
C PRO A 73 -20.51 1.12 5.55
N GLU A 74 -20.43 1.56 6.82
CA GLU A 74 -20.17 2.97 7.13
C GLU A 74 -18.67 3.31 7.21
N ARG A 75 -17.80 2.31 7.11
CA ARG A 75 -16.35 2.53 7.27
C ARG A 75 -15.62 2.62 5.95
N PHE A 76 -14.53 3.39 6.01
CA PHE A 76 -13.52 3.44 4.96
C PHE A 76 -12.43 2.42 5.27
N TYR A 77 -11.99 1.71 4.25
CA TYR A 77 -10.98 0.66 4.41
C TYR A 77 -9.78 0.90 3.50
N PRO A 78 -8.55 0.67 3.98
CA PRO A 78 -7.46 0.32 3.08
C PRO A 78 -7.78 -1.06 2.48
N CYS A 79 -7.53 -1.23 1.18
CA CYS A 79 -7.77 -2.48 0.48
C CYS A 79 -6.57 -2.86 -0.36
N ILE A 80 -6.35 -4.15 -0.56
CA ILE A 80 -5.30 -4.69 -1.43
C ILE A 80 -5.98 -5.34 -2.63
N PHE A 81 -5.63 -4.87 -3.82
CA PHE A 81 -5.99 -5.46 -5.09
C PHE A 81 -4.77 -6.18 -5.68
N TYR A 82 -4.94 -7.35 -6.20
CA TYR A 82 -3.87 -8.13 -6.82
C TYR A 82 -4.34 -8.78 -8.13
N ASN A 83 -3.39 -9.01 -9.03
CA ASN A 83 -3.64 -9.76 -10.26
C ASN A 83 -3.48 -11.27 -9.97
N PRO A 84 -4.57 -12.07 -10.01
CA PRO A 84 -4.54 -13.49 -9.69
C PRO A 84 -3.80 -14.34 -10.72
N GLU A 85 -3.52 -13.83 -11.93
CA GLU A 85 -2.69 -14.54 -12.90
C GLU A 85 -1.20 -14.50 -12.53
N ILE A 86 -0.80 -13.54 -11.69
CA ILE A 86 0.59 -13.30 -11.32
C ILE A 86 0.88 -13.67 -9.87
N LEU A 87 -0.09 -13.45 -8.97
CA LEU A 87 0.08 -13.60 -7.53
C LEU A 87 -0.98 -14.54 -6.94
N ASP A 88 -0.57 -15.35 -5.97
CA ASP A 88 -1.45 -16.05 -5.05
C ASP A 88 -1.47 -15.35 -3.70
N VAL A 89 -2.65 -15.27 -3.06
CA VAL A 89 -2.79 -14.87 -1.66
C VAL A 89 -2.69 -16.11 -0.80
N LEU A 90 -1.67 -16.19 0.05
CA LEU A 90 -1.47 -17.30 0.98
C LEU A 90 -2.20 -17.07 2.30
N GLU A 91 -2.19 -15.83 2.76
CA GLU A 91 -2.77 -15.40 4.01
C GLU A 91 -3.11 -13.91 3.91
N SER A 92 -4.13 -13.46 4.62
CA SER A 92 -4.47 -12.04 4.70
C SER A 92 -5.18 -11.72 6.01
N GLY A 93 -5.11 -10.45 6.41
CA GLY A 93 -5.73 -10.00 7.65
C GLY A 93 -5.81 -8.47 7.75
N ASP A 94 -6.50 -8.05 8.80
CA ASP A 94 -6.64 -6.66 9.19
C ASP A 94 -6.09 -6.47 10.62
N ARG A 95 -5.56 -5.28 10.91
CA ARG A 95 -5.14 -4.87 12.24
C ARG A 95 -5.59 -3.44 12.52
N TRP A 96 -6.35 -3.22 13.61
CA TRP A 96 -6.71 -1.88 14.04
C TRP A 96 -5.50 -1.16 14.60
N LEU A 97 -5.30 0.09 14.17
CA LEU A 97 -4.15 0.90 14.55
C LEU A 97 -4.48 1.71 15.83
N SER A 98 -4.53 1.01 16.96
CA SER A 98 -4.85 1.56 18.27
C SER A 98 -4.09 0.82 19.37
N GLU A 99 -4.23 1.25 20.63
CA GLU A 99 -3.69 0.55 21.82
C GLU A 99 -4.36 -0.82 22.07
N THR A 100 -5.51 -1.06 21.44
CA THR A 100 -6.25 -2.33 21.50
C THR A 100 -6.50 -2.87 20.09
N PRO A 101 -5.44 -3.31 19.38
CA PRO A 101 -5.51 -3.59 17.94
C PRO A 101 -6.42 -4.77 17.56
N GLU A 102 -6.75 -5.64 18.51
CA GLU A 102 -7.68 -6.76 18.30
C GLU A 102 -9.16 -6.37 18.53
N VAL A 103 -9.41 -5.17 19.08
CA VAL A 103 -10.77 -4.70 19.33
C VAL A 103 -11.31 -4.03 18.07
N HIS A 104 -12.40 -4.54 17.53
CA HIS A 104 -13.05 -4.01 16.33
C HIS A 104 -13.33 -2.52 16.45
N ALA A 105 -12.91 -1.77 15.43
CA ALA A 105 -13.09 -0.33 15.33
C ALA A 105 -12.53 0.49 16.52
N SER A 106 -11.54 -0.05 17.20
CA SER A 106 -10.87 0.67 18.27
C SER A 106 -10.10 1.88 17.74
N LYS A 107 -9.96 2.89 18.61
CA LYS A 107 -9.23 4.11 18.29
C LYS A 107 -8.56 4.67 19.55
N SER A 108 -7.36 5.22 19.40
CA SER A 108 -6.55 5.73 20.50
C SER A 108 -5.92 7.08 20.13
N TRP A 109 -5.25 7.68 21.08
CA TRP A 109 -4.45 8.91 20.93
C TRP A 109 -5.18 10.11 20.33
N GLY A 110 -6.52 10.18 20.43
CA GLY A 110 -7.30 11.26 19.85
C GLY A 110 -7.58 11.12 18.34
N SER A 111 -7.33 9.96 17.75
CA SER A 111 -7.60 9.72 16.32
C SER A 111 -9.02 10.12 15.93
N ALA A 112 -9.16 10.82 14.81
CA ALA A 112 -10.46 11.26 14.31
C ALA A 112 -11.36 10.07 13.96
N PHE A 113 -10.78 9.03 13.34
CA PHE A 113 -11.48 7.81 12.95
C PHE A 113 -10.70 6.55 13.42
N PRO A 114 -11.36 5.41 13.63
CA PRO A 114 -10.67 4.16 13.70
C PRO A 114 -9.85 3.93 12.42
N ARG A 115 -8.56 3.66 12.56
CA ARG A 115 -7.64 3.41 11.45
C ARG A 115 -7.22 1.95 11.43
N LEU A 116 -6.97 1.46 10.24
CA LEU A 116 -6.73 0.06 9.96
C LEU A 116 -5.51 -0.08 9.06
N ALA A 117 -4.75 -1.15 9.25
CA ALA A 117 -3.87 -1.71 8.24
C ALA A 117 -4.47 -3.02 7.73
N THR A 118 -4.45 -3.20 6.42
CA THR A 118 -4.74 -4.49 5.78
C THR A 118 -3.44 -5.06 5.22
N TRP A 119 -3.30 -6.38 5.28
CA TRP A 119 -2.09 -7.05 4.81
C TRP A 119 -2.42 -8.36 4.11
N ALA A 120 -1.52 -8.79 3.24
CA ALA A 120 -1.56 -10.08 2.59
C ALA A 120 -0.14 -10.65 2.45
N ARG A 121 0.01 -11.94 2.71
CA ARG A 121 1.19 -12.72 2.30
C ARG A 121 0.93 -13.20 0.89
N LEU A 122 1.75 -12.74 -0.02
CA LEU A 122 1.61 -13.00 -1.45
C LEU A 122 2.75 -13.91 -1.94
N ARG A 123 2.44 -14.75 -2.94
CA ARG A 123 3.42 -15.56 -3.66
C ARG A 123 3.36 -15.25 -5.15
N ALA A 124 4.51 -14.91 -5.73
CA ALA A 124 4.64 -14.77 -7.18
C ALA A 124 4.63 -16.14 -7.85
N LYS A 125 3.75 -16.35 -8.82
CA LYS A 125 3.57 -17.63 -9.52
C LYS A 125 4.77 -18.01 -10.38
N GLY A 126 5.53 -17.03 -10.87
CA GLY A 126 6.64 -17.26 -11.77
C GLY A 126 7.84 -17.96 -11.14
N ASP A 127 8.25 -17.58 -9.94
CA ASP A 127 9.45 -18.10 -9.27
C ASP A 127 9.24 -18.46 -7.80
N GLY A 128 8.00 -18.35 -7.30
CA GLY A 128 7.65 -18.68 -5.93
C GLY A 128 8.12 -17.66 -4.88
N ALA A 129 8.55 -16.46 -5.28
CA ALA A 129 8.94 -15.42 -4.34
C ALA A 129 7.76 -15.03 -3.44
N GLU A 130 7.94 -15.08 -2.12
CA GLU A 130 6.93 -14.71 -1.14
C GLU A 130 7.31 -13.41 -0.45
N PHE A 131 6.29 -12.59 -0.17
CA PHE A 131 6.45 -11.31 0.52
C PHE A 131 5.18 -10.90 1.24
N VAL A 132 5.32 -10.01 2.21
CA VAL A 132 4.19 -9.35 2.87
C VAL A 132 3.92 -8.04 2.13
N PHE A 133 2.68 -7.86 1.68
CA PHE A 133 2.19 -6.59 1.16
C PHE A 133 1.19 -6.02 2.17
N ALA A 134 1.41 -4.80 2.64
CA ALA A 134 0.53 -4.12 3.59
C ALA A 134 0.10 -2.76 3.06
N CYS A 135 -1.16 -2.40 3.34
CA CYS A 135 -1.75 -1.12 2.99
C CYS A 135 -2.33 -0.47 4.23
N ALA A 136 -2.00 0.80 4.48
CA ALA A 136 -2.46 1.54 5.65
C ALA A 136 -2.98 2.93 5.28
N HIS A 137 -3.80 3.51 6.17
CA HIS A 137 -4.19 4.91 6.11
C HIS A 137 -4.18 5.48 7.52
N LEU A 138 -3.19 6.33 7.84
CA LEU A 138 -3.04 6.93 9.17
C LEU A 138 -3.98 8.12 9.37
N ASP A 139 -4.08 8.58 10.62
CA ASP A 139 -4.97 9.69 10.97
C ASP A 139 -4.58 11.01 10.30
N HIS A 140 -5.56 11.75 9.80
CA HIS A 140 -5.34 12.99 9.07
C HIS A 140 -5.36 14.24 9.96
N VAL A 141 -5.72 14.12 11.24
CA VAL A 141 -5.87 15.25 12.17
C VAL A 141 -4.78 15.27 13.23
N GLU A 142 -4.65 14.17 13.99
CA GLU A 142 -3.90 14.14 15.24
C GLU A 142 -2.50 13.55 15.04
N PRO A 143 -1.42 14.34 15.19
CA PRO A 143 -0.04 13.84 15.02
C PRO A 143 0.33 12.72 15.98
N ARG A 144 -0.13 12.76 17.26
CA ARG A 144 0.12 11.70 18.22
C ARG A 144 -0.54 10.39 17.82
N ALA A 145 -1.73 10.47 17.18
CA ALA A 145 -2.38 9.28 16.67
C ALA A 145 -1.57 8.67 15.53
N ARG A 146 -1.04 9.47 14.59
CA ARG A 146 -0.17 8.95 13.52
C ARG A 146 1.09 8.26 14.05
N GLU A 147 1.71 8.85 15.07
CA GLU A 147 2.90 8.26 15.71
C GLU A 147 2.58 6.91 16.36
N GLY A 148 1.52 6.84 17.19
CA GLY A 148 1.08 5.59 17.81
C GLY A 148 0.64 4.53 16.79
N GLN A 149 -0.10 4.95 15.76
CA GLN A 149 -0.53 4.08 14.66
C GLN A 149 0.66 3.50 13.87
N ALA A 150 1.69 4.31 13.62
CA ALA A 150 2.92 3.84 12.99
C ALA A 150 3.66 2.81 13.85
N GLY A 151 3.64 2.98 15.18
CA GLY A 151 4.20 1.99 16.12
C GLY A 151 3.47 0.65 16.06
N VAL A 152 2.14 0.65 16.05
CA VAL A 152 1.33 -0.57 15.91
C VAL A 152 1.56 -1.23 14.54
N LEU A 153 1.65 -0.43 13.49
CA LEU A 153 1.92 -0.91 12.14
C LEU A 153 3.32 -1.55 12.03
N ALA A 154 4.35 -0.93 12.61
CA ALA A 154 5.69 -1.50 12.65
C ALA A 154 5.73 -2.84 13.38
N ALA A 155 5.05 -2.95 14.54
CA ALA A 155 4.95 -4.19 15.30
C ALA A 155 4.22 -5.30 14.51
N LEU A 156 3.13 -4.96 13.80
CA LEU A 156 2.44 -5.90 12.91
C LEU A 156 3.38 -6.44 11.82
N LEU A 157 4.13 -5.55 11.17
CA LEU A 157 5.04 -5.97 10.09
C LEU A 157 6.18 -6.85 10.61
N GLU A 158 6.70 -6.56 11.81
CA GLU A 158 7.70 -7.39 12.49
C GLU A 158 7.13 -8.77 12.87
N GLU A 159 5.87 -8.83 13.31
CA GLU A 159 5.15 -10.10 13.55
C GLU A 159 5.03 -10.94 12.27
N LEU A 160 4.73 -10.31 11.13
CA LEU A 160 4.55 -10.97 9.84
C LEU A 160 5.87 -11.38 9.15
N ASP A 161 6.91 -10.59 9.30
CA ASP A 161 8.27 -10.85 8.80
C ASP A 161 9.30 -10.33 9.83
N PRO A 162 9.72 -11.15 10.82
CA PRO A 162 10.60 -10.70 11.90
C PRO A 162 11.93 -10.10 11.44
N ALA A 163 12.40 -10.47 10.27
CA ALA A 163 13.60 -9.90 9.67
C ALA A 163 13.35 -8.63 8.86
N MET A 164 12.08 -8.25 8.65
CA MET A 164 11.66 -7.09 7.84
C MET A 164 12.29 -7.06 6.44
N ARG A 165 12.53 -8.23 5.87
CA ARG A 165 13.32 -8.38 4.65
C ARG A 165 12.50 -8.29 3.39
N ARG A 166 11.28 -8.89 3.39
CA ARG A 166 10.40 -9.02 2.22
C ARG A 166 9.03 -8.40 2.50
N VAL A 167 9.06 -7.18 3.01
CA VAL A 167 7.88 -6.37 3.27
C VAL A 167 7.76 -5.30 2.18
N VAL A 168 6.55 -5.05 1.72
CA VAL A 168 6.15 -3.90 0.91
C VAL A 168 5.00 -3.24 1.63
N LEU A 169 5.23 -2.06 2.19
CA LEU A 169 4.22 -1.27 2.87
C LEU A 169 3.86 -0.07 1.99
N VAL A 170 2.57 0.10 1.72
CA VAL A 170 2.04 1.22 0.93
C VAL A 170 0.92 1.93 1.69
N GLY A 171 0.63 3.16 1.35
CA GLY A 171 -0.52 3.87 1.94
C GLY A 171 -0.44 5.37 1.89
N ASP A 172 -1.50 5.99 2.41
CA ASP A 172 -1.56 7.40 2.77
C ASP A 172 -1.27 7.53 4.27
N PHE A 173 -0.12 8.10 4.58
CA PHE A 173 0.33 8.23 5.97
C PHE A 173 -0.05 9.59 6.59
N ASN A 174 -0.66 10.49 5.80
CA ASN A 174 -1.06 11.82 6.22
C ASN A 174 0.06 12.62 6.90
N ASP A 175 1.31 12.32 6.55
CA ASP A 175 2.51 12.97 7.08
C ASP A 175 3.63 12.94 6.04
N VAL A 176 4.70 13.68 6.27
CA VAL A 176 5.79 13.86 5.31
C VAL A 176 7.06 13.08 5.70
N PRO A 177 7.97 12.81 4.76
CA PRO A 177 9.27 12.24 5.07
C PRO A 177 10.01 13.04 6.14
N GLY A 178 10.57 12.32 7.12
CA GLY A 178 11.24 12.90 8.28
C GLY A 178 10.34 13.14 9.50
N SER A 179 9.00 12.99 9.40
CA SER A 179 8.07 13.04 10.53
C SER A 179 8.26 11.88 11.51
N PRO A 180 7.68 11.94 12.73
CA PRO A 180 7.76 10.83 13.68
C PRO A 180 7.25 9.50 13.10
N PRO A 181 6.05 9.37 12.47
CA PRO A 181 5.61 8.10 11.90
C PRO A 181 6.54 7.61 10.77
N TYR A 182 7.08 8.52 9.95
CA TYR A 182 8.04 8.16 8.92
C TYR A 182 9.31 7.55 9.52
N ARG A 183 9.90 8.17 10.57
CA ARG A 183 11.11 7.65 11.23
C ARG A 183 10.89 6.29 11.89
N ILE A 184 9.70 6.06 12.48
CA ILE A 184 9.35 4.77 13.07
C ILE A 184 9.39 3.68 11.99
N LEU A 185 8.69 3.90 10.89
CA LEU A 185 8.58 2.90 9.81
C LEU A 185 9.90 2.71 9.06
N THR A 186 10.64 3.79 8.82
CA THR A 186 11.93 3.71 8.11
C THR A 186 13.11 3.29 9.00
N GLY A 187 12.88 3.05 10.28
CA GLY A 187 13.86 2.39 11.16
C GLY A 187 14.23 0.99 10.66
N SER A 188 13.29 0.28 10.03
CA SER A 188 13.52 -1.07 9.48
C SER A 188 13.26 -1.18 7.98
N LEU A 189 12.50 -0.25 7.39
CA LEU A 189 12.16 -0.23 5.96
C LEU A 189 12.90 0.89 5.24
N ARG A 190 13.04 0.76 3.93
CA ARG A 190 13.64 1.77 3.04
C ARG A 190 12.55 2.43 2.20
N ASP A 191 12.62 3.73 2.05
CA ASP A 191 11.70 4.48 1.18
C ASP A 191 12.07 4.27 -0.30
N ALA A 192 11.17 3.67 -1.07
CA ALA A 192 11.37 3.38 -2.48
C ALA A 192 11.65 4.65 -3.30
N TRP A 193 10.97 5.75 -2.98
CA TRP A 193 11.21 7.03 -3.63
C TRP A 193 12.63 7.51 -3.41
N LEU A 194 13.13 7.54 -2.17
CA LEU A 194 14.48 8.02 -1.85
C LEU A 194 15.59 7.10 -2.37
N VAL A 195 15.32 5.81 -2.50
CA VAL A 195 16.29 4.86 -3.10
C VAL A 195 16.57 5.24 -4.55
N ARG A 196 15.60 5.74 -5.30
CA ARG A 196 15.71 6.05 -6.73
C ARG A 196 15.89 7.54 -7.04
N ASN A 197 15.23 8.40 -6.28
CA ASN A 197 15.15 9.83 -6.55
C ASN A 197 15.96 10.61 -5.49
N ARG A 198 17.28 10.62 -5.64
CA ARG A 198 18.19 11.25 -4.66
C ARG A 198 18.13 12.77 -4.62
N GLN A 199 17.54 13.41 -5.63
CA GLN A 199 17.39 14.86 -5.69
C GLN A 199 15.97 15.27 -5.32
N ALA A 200 15.85 16.33 -4.52
CA ALA A 200 14.58 16.94 -4.17
C ALA A 200 13.96 17.56 -5.44
N GLY A 201 12.90 16.93 -5.95
CA GLY A 201 11.96 17.49 -6.90
C GLY A 201 10.62 17.71 -6.22
N GLU A 202 9.61 18.15 -6.96
CA GLU A 202 8.23 18.19 -6.48
C GLU A 202 7.79 16.81 -6.02
N GLN A 203 7.51 16.66 -4.73
CA GLN A 203 7.18 15.40 -4.10
C GLN A 203 5.73 15.36 -3.60
N ASP A 204 4.94 16.40 -3.90
CA ASP A 204 3.56 16.44 -3.45
C ASP A 204 2.75 15.30 -4.05
N THR A 205 2.05 14.58 -3.18
CA THR A 205 1.10 13.56 -3.59
C THR A 205 -0.35 14.01 -3.43
N TRP A 206 -0.65 14.92 -2.52
CA TRP A 206 -1.98 15.52 -2.41
C TRP A 206 -2.07 16.83 -3.20
N HIS A 207 -3.12 17.00 -3.99
CA HIS A 207 -3.36 18.20 -4.80
C HIS A 207 -4.82 18.70 -4.78
N GLY A 208 -5.73 18.02 -4.09
CA GLY A 208 -7.11 18.48 -3.92
C GLY A 208 -7.88 18.68 -5.23
N PHE A 209 -7.63 17.85 -6.23
CA PHE A 209 -8.17 17.96 -7.61
C PHE A 209 -7.70 19.21 -8.40
N LEU A 210 -6.72 19.95 -7.91
CA LEU A 210 -6.21 21.18 -8.54
C LEU A 210 -4.92 20.95 -9.35
N GLY A 211 -4.39 19.73 -9.32
CA GLY A 211 -3.11 19.43 -9.96
C GLY A 211 -1.97 20.28 -9.40
N GLU A 212 -1.08 20.76 -10.26
CA GLU A 212 0.07 21.56 -9.86
C GLU A 212 -0.29 22.90 -9.21
N SER A 213 -1.53 23.38 -9.38
CA SER A 213 -2.03 24.58 -8.70
C SER A 213 -2.55 24.31 -7.29
N GLY A 214 -2.59 23.05 -6.86
CA GLY A 214 -2.97 22.66 -5.50
C GLY A 214 -1.95 23.15 -4.45
N ALA A 215 -2.39 23.20 -3.19
CA ALA A 215 -1.49 23.51 -2.09
C ALA A 215 -0.47 22.38 -1.89
N SER A 216 0.80 22.74 -1.71
CA SER A 216 1.83 21.77 -1.34
C SER A 216 1.62 21.29 0.09
N ARG A 217 1.55 19.96 0.25
CA ARG A 217 1.51 19.27 1.54
C ARG A 217 2.65 18.27 1.71
N GLY A 218 3.51 18.16 0.69
CA GLY A 218 4.56 17.17 0.62
C GLY A 218 4.04 15.78 0.22
N ARG A 219 4.90 14.80 0.31
CA ARG A 219 4.62 13.42 -0.07
C ARG A 219 3.96 12.67 1.11
N LEU A 220 2.64 12.55 1.08
CA LEU A 220 1.83 11.88 2.10
C LEU A 220 1.70 10.38 1.83
N ASP A 221 1.80 9.99 0.55
CA ASP A 221 1.68 8.61 0.09
C ASP A 221 3.08 8.01 -0.09
N TRP A 222 3.33 6.86 0.57
CA TRP A 222 4.65 6.23 0.56
C TRP A 222 4.58 4.78 0.10
N ILE A 223 5.68 4.31 -0.49
CA ILE A 223 6.00 2.90 -0.69
C ILE A 223 7.31 2.64 0.05
N LEU A 224 7.22 1.85 1.12
CA LEU A 224 8.36 1.46 1.95
C LEU A 224 8.64 -0.03 1.73
N VAL A 225 9.91 -0.41 1.66
CA VAL A 225 10.32 -1.77 1.30
C VAL A 225 11.35 -2.35 2.26
N GLY A 226 11.28 -3.64 2.49
CA GLY A 226 12.23 -4.41 3.28
C GLY A 226 13.61 -4.50 2.62
N GLN A 227 14.59 -4.98 3.39
CA GLN A 227 16.01 -4.96 3.00
C GLN A 227 16.33 -5.81 1.77
N ASP A 228 15.61 -6.92 1.55
CA ASP A 228 15.84 -7.82 0.39
C ASP A 228 15.09 -7.38 -0.87
N VAL A 229 14.18 -6.41 -0.78
CA VAL A 229 13.42 -5.92 -1.92
C VAL A 229 14.24 -4.88 -2.68
N ALA A 230 14.66 -5.17 -3.89
CA ALA A 230 15.35 -4.17 -4.71
C ALA A 230 14.34 -3.22 -5.37
N VAL A 231 14.61 -1.92 -5.30
CA VAL A 231 13.81 -0.90 -5.99
C VAL A 231 14.44 -0.61 -7.34
N LEU A 232 13.72 -0.94 -8.42
CA LEU A 232 14.17 -0.72 -9.80
C LEU A 232 13.78 0.66 -10.30
N ASP A 233 12.60 1.15 -9.88
CA ASP A 233 12.02 2.43 -10.28
C ASP A 233 11.00 2.90 -9.23
N ALA A 234 10.79 4.22 -9.10
CA ALA A 234 9.74 4.81 -8.27
C ALA A 234 9.33 6.17 -8.83
N GLU A 235 8.01 6.41 -8.95
CA GLU A 235 7.47 7.65 -9.48
C GLU A 235 6.15 8.06 -8.81
N ILE A 236 5.85 9.35 -8.84
CA ILE A 236 4.53 9.93 -8.55
C ILE A 236 3.80 10.08 -9.89
N VAL A 237 2.66 9.40 -10.05
CA VAL A 237 1.92 9.33 -11.31
C VAL A 237 1.02 10.55 -11.45
N ARG A 238 1.47 11.59 -12.17
CA ARG A 238 0.78 12.87 -12.32
C ARG A 238 -0.18 12.92 -13.50
N THR A 239 -0.92 11.82 -13.73
CA THR A 239 -1.81 11.69 -14.88
C THR A 239 -3.14 12.39 -14.64
N SER A 240 -3.61 13.13 -15.66
CA SER A 240 -4.98 13.65 -15.76
C SER A 240 -5.56 13.31 -17.13
N TYR A 241 -6.87 13.27 -17.22
CA TYR A 241 -7.59 12.95 -18.44
C TYR A 241 -8.52 14.10 -18.82
N GLY A 242 -8.11 14.90 -19.82
CA GLY A 242 -8.86 16.09 -20.23
C GLY A 242 -8.99 17.13 -19.10
N GLY A 243 -7.99 17.23 -18.22
CA GLY A 243 -7.99 18.14 -17.07
C GLY A 243 -8.74 17.61 -15.84
N ALA A 244 -9.31 16.39 -15.90
CA ALA A 244 -9.90 15.72 -14.76
C ALA A 244 -8.90 14.74 -14.12
N TYR A 245 -8.83 14.72 -12.79
CA TYR A 245 -7.94 13.84 -12.04
C TYR A 245 -8.68 12.61 -11.51
N PRO A 246 -8.04 11.42 -11.53
CA PRO A 246 -8.61 10.20 -10.97
C PRO A 246 -8.90 10.29 -9.46
N SER A 247 -8.07 11.01 -8.72
CA SER A 247 -8.21 11.27 -7.28
C SER A 247 -7.72 12.67 -6.94
N ASP A 248 -7.90 13.12 -5.71
CA ASP A 248 -7.28 14.32 -5.14
C ASP A 248 -5.84 14.05 -4.65
N HIS A 249 -5.38 12.79 -4.74
CA HIS A 249 -4.01 12.37 -4.58
C HIS A 249 -3.44 11.85 -5.91
N TYR A 250 -2.16 12.12 -6.15
CA TYR A 250 -1.38 11.43 -7.17
C TYR A 250 -0.98 10.05 -6.66
N PRO A 251 -1.23 8.97 -7.42
CA PRO A 251 -0.72 7.66 -7.06
C PRO A 251 0.80 7.62 -7.01
N VAL A 252 1.34 6.78 -6.14
CA VAL A 252 2.77 6.45 -6.13
C VAL A 252 2.94 5.03 -6.64
N ARG A 253 3.84 4.85 -7.61
CA ARG A 253 4.19 3.58 -8.23
C ARG A 253 5.65 3.23 -7.95
N ALA A 254 5.96 1.95 -7.77
CA ALA A 254 7.32 1.44 -7.78
C ALA A 254 7.42 0.14 -8.59
N ARG A 255 8.56 -0.08 -9.25
CA ARG A 255 8.95 -1.38 -9.78
C ARG A 255 9.96 -1.99 -8.80
N LEU A 256 9.66 -3.18 -8.37
CA LEU A 256 10.40 -3.88 -7.32
C LEU A 256 10.90 -5.22 -7.86
N GLU A 257 12.03 -5.68 -7.34
CA GLU A 257 12.51 -7.05 -7.56
C GLU A 257 12.56 -7.75 -6.19
N ILE A 258 11.87 -8.88 -6.09
CA ILE A 258 11.75 -9.66 -4.87
C ILE A 258 12.43 -11.02 -5.11
N PRO A 259 13.44 -11.39 -4.28
CA PRO A 259 14.11 -12.67 -4.43
C PRO A 259 13.18 -13.82 -4.00
N PRO A 260 13.27 -15.00 -4.65
CA PRO A 260 12.62 -16.21 -4.18
C PRO A 260 13.12 -16.59 -2.78
N ILE A 261 12.32 -17.37 -2.06
CA ILE A 261 12.79 -17.97 -0.81
C ILE A 261 13.94 -18.92 -1.18
N SER A 262 15.15 -18.64 -0.70
CA SER A 262 16.26 -19.58 -0.82
C SER A 262 15.87 -20.82 -0.04
N GLY A 263 15.50 -21.90 -0.74
CA GLY A 263 15.35 -23.21 -0.12
C GLY A 263 16.67 -23.61 0.55
N PRO A 264 16.68 -24.54 1.52
CA PRO A 264 17.93 -25.04 2.08
C PRO A 264 18.82 -25.46 0.92
N SER A 265 20.02 -24.88 0.87
CA SER A 265 20.99 -25.11 -0.19
C SER A 265 21.14 -26.62 -0.39
N GLN A 266 20.91 -27.13 -1.59
CA GLN A 266 21.12 -28.55 -1.97
C GLN A 266 22.58 -29.02 -1.78
N ALA A 267 23.43 -28.15 -1.24
CA ALA A 267 24.82 -28.48 -0.95
C ALA A 267 25.05 -29.50 0.18
N VAL A 268 24.02 -29.76 1.02
CA VAL A 268 24.15 -30.71 2.15
C VAL A 268 23.79 -32.15 1.77
N LEU A 269 23.17 -32.42 0.62
CA LEU A 269 22.78 -33.78 0.21
C LEU A 269 23.81 -34.53 -0.64
N ARG A 270 25.00 -33.98 -0.92
CA ARG A 270 26.05 -34.68 -1.62
C ARG A 270 27.16 -35.25 -0.75
N GLY A 271 26.99 -35.23 0.57
CA GLY A 271 28.04 -35.66 1.51
C GLY A 271 27.86 -37.02 2.19
N ILE A 272 26.81 -37.81 1.83
CA ILE A 272 26.62 -39.16 2.44
C ILE A 272 26.42 -40.19 1.33
N HIS A 273 27.46 -40.43 0.59
CA HIS A 273 27.67 -41.70 -0.16
C HIS A 273 29.12 -41.80 -0.58
N MET A 274 29.97 -42.26 0.34
CA MET A 274 31.15 -43.08 0.06
C MET A 274 31.75 -43.55 1.40
N GLY A 275 31.54 -44.81 1.70
CA GLY A 275 32.19 -45.43 2.85
C GLY A 275 31.62 -46.81 3.17
N THR A 276 31.87 -47.80 2.31
CA THR A 276 32.07 -49.19 2.72
C THR A 276 33.23 -49.74 1.97
#